data_aec5e7ee02bfcff6cb45c4c8d1217ba4
#
_entry.id   aec5e7ee02bfcff6cb45c4c8d1217ba4
#
_cell.length_a   1.000
_cell.length_b   1.000
_cell.length_c   1.000
_cell.angle_alpha   90.00
_cell.angle_beta   90.00
_cell.angle_gamma   90.00
#
_symmetry.space_group_name_H-M   'P 1'
#
loop_
_entity.id
_entity.type
_entity.pdbx_description
1 polymer ?
#
loop_
_entity_poly.entity_id
_entity_poly.type
_entity_poly.pdbx_seq_one_letter_code
_entity_poly.pdbx_strand_id
1 'polypeptide(L)'
;DILKEDENVGHDFLAGVSKDWEKEAQQAAAKGVRVAVMRFGVVLGKNGGALAKMIPAFKMFVGGSMGSGNQWFPWIHLDDLMAAVRFIIDHQDVSGPLNFCAPNPARYRQLAKTLGEVLGRPSFMPAPAFMIRLAMGEFGDVFLASQRTIPDRLLKHGFSFQYPDIKSAIQAVVAE
;
A
#
# COMPACT_ATOMS: atom_id res chain seq x y z
N ASP A 1 -15.00 6.59 -1.74
CA ASP A 1 -14.56 7.10 -3.06
C ASP A 1 -13.26 6.44 -3.47
N ILE A 2 -12.93 6.47 -4.76
CA ILE A 2 -11.66 6.01 -5.32
C ILE A 2 -10.71 7.21 -5.29
N LEU A 3 -9.49 7.01 -4.76
CA LEU A 3 -8.47 8.04 -4.65
C LEU A 3 -7.45 7.89 -5.80
N LYS A 4 -7.43 8.90 -6.66
CA LYS A 4 -6.43 9.08 -7.72
C LYS A 4 -5.39 10.12 -7.29
N GLU A 5 -4.40 10.32 -8.15
CA GLU A 5 -3.30 11.26 -7.88
C GLU A 5 -3.72 12.73 -7.79
N ASP A 6 -4.84 13.07 -8.43
CA ASP A 6 -5.37 14.45 -8.50
C ASP A 6 -6.41 14.77 -7.42
N GLU A 7 -6.69 13.82 -6.51
CA GLU A 7 -7.65 14.02 -5.42
C GLU A 7 -7.08 14.91 -4.31
N ASN A 8 -7.99 15.53 -3.58
CA ASN A 8 -7.63 16.44 -2.49
C ASN A 8 -6.83 15.72 -1.40
N VAL A 9 -5.84 16.41 -0.87
CA VAL A 9 -5.03 15.95 0.26
C VAL A 9 -5.90 15.87 1.53
N GLY A 10 -5.65 14.84 2.35
CA GLY A 10 -6.29 14.72 3.67
C GLY A 10 -6.01 15.92 4.59
N HIS A 11 -6.68 15.94 5.74
CA HIS A 11 -6.60 17.06 6.70
C HIS A 11 -5.86 16.68 7.99
N ASP A 12 -5.34 15.46 8.11
CA ASP A 12 -4.57 15.03 9.26
C ASP A 12 -3.11 15.53 9.22
N PHE A 13 -2.39 15.33 10.32
CA PHE A 13 -1.00 15.76 10.46
C PHE A 13 -0.09 15.17 9.38
N LEU A 14 -0.21 13.85 9.10
CA LEU A 14 0.65 13.17 8.12
C LEU A 14 0.37 13.65 6.71
N ALA A 15 -0.90 13.94 6.39
CA ALA A 15 -1.27 14.53 5.11
C ALA A 15 -0.66 15.92 4.95
N GLY A 16 -0.62 16.72 6.02
CA GLY A 16 0.05 18.03 6.05
C GLY A 16 1.54 17.91 5.75
N VAL A 17 2.23 17.03 6.45
CA VAL A 17 3.68 16.78 6.24
C VAL A 17 3.96 16.31 4.80
N SER A 18 3.15 15.37 4.29
CA SER A 18 3.30 14.86 2.92
C SER A 18 3.12 15.97 1.88
N LYS A 19 2.13 16.84 2.10
CA LYS A 19 1.89 18.00 1.24
C LYS A 19 3.10 18.96 1.21
N ASP A 20 3.69 19.22 2.37
CA ASP A 20 4.85 20.11 2.45
C ASP A 20 6.07 19.47 1.76
N TRP A 21 6.31 18.18 1.92
CA TRP A 21 7.37 17.46 1.20
C TRP A 21 7.18 17.51 -0.33
N GLU A 22 5.95 17.27 -0.80
CA GLU A 22 5.66 17.35 -2.24
C GLU A 22 5.86 18.77 -2.76
N LYS A 23 5.47 19.79 -1.99
CA LYS A 23 5.67 21.20 -2.34
C LYS A 23 7.16 21.55 -2.45
N GLU A 24 7.98 21.09 -1.53
CA GLU A 24 9.42 21.31 -1.58
C GLU A 24 10.06 20.59 -2.78
N ALA A 25 9.65 19.34 -3.08
CA ALA A 25 10.11 18.64 -4.26
C ALA A 25 9.74 19.37 -5.57
N GLN A 26 8.57 19.99 -5.64
CA GLN A 26 8.13 20.75 -6.81
C GLN A 26 8.98 22.00 -7.09
N GLN A 27 9.71 22.53 -6.12
CA GLN A 27 10.64 23.66 -6.37
C GLN A 27 11.76 23.28 -7.35
N ALA A 28 12.17 22.00 -7.41
CA ALA A 28 13.11 21.52 -8.40
C ALA A 28 12.52 21.56 -9.81
N ALA A 29 11.21 21.30 -9.95
CA ALA A 29 10.51 21.40 -11.24
C ALA A 29 10.55 22.83 -11.79
N ALA A 30 10.41 23.85 -10.94
CA ALA A 30 10.53 25.27 -11.33
C ALA A 30 11.92 25.63 -11.88
N LYS A 31 12.93 24.81 -11.61
CA LYS A 31 14.30 24.95 -12.15
C LYS A 31 14.58 24.08 -13.38
N GLY A 32 13.53 23.50 -13.99
CA GLY A 32 13.65 22.67 -15.17
C GLY A 32 14.04 21.19 -14.89
N VAL A 33 14.03 20.76 -13.63
CA VAL A 33 14.28 19.36 -13.26
C VAL A 33 12.98 18.56 -13.30
N ARG A 34 12.99 17.41 -13.95
CA ARG A 34 11.86 16.48 -13.92
C ARG A 34 11.68 15.89 -12.52
N VAL A 35 10.50 16.08 -11.94
CA VAL A 35 10.16 15.58 -10.60
C VAL A 35 9.05 14.55 -10.71
N ALA A 36 9.28 13.36 -10.17
CA ALA A 36 8.29 12.32 -9.98
C ALA A 36 8.13 12.04 -8.47
N VAL A 37 6.94 12.27 -7.94
CA VAL A 37 6.64 12.09 -6.50
C VAL A 37 5.93 10.76 -6.32
N MET A 38 6.58 9.83 -5.62
CA MET A 38 6.08 8.47 -5.42
C MET A 38 5.30 8.38 -4.10
N ARG A 39 3.99 8.12 -4.17
CA ARG A 39 3.09 7.92 -3.02
C ARG A 39 2.90 6.41 -2.81
N PHE A 40 3.57 5.86 -1.81
CA PHE A 40 3.60 4.42 -1.58
C PHE A 40 2.37 3.91 -0.83
N GLY A 41 1.74 2.85 -1.37
CA GLY A 41 0.94 1.93 -0.58
C GLY A 41 1.84 1.04 0.31
N VAL A 42 1.21 0.14 1.06
CA VAL A 42 1.94 -0.81 1.90
C VAL A 42 2.67 -1.83 1.01
N VAL A 43 3.99 -1.87 1.13
CA VAL A 43 4.82 -2.79 0.34
C VAL A 43 4.74 -4.20 0.90
N LEU A 44 4.38 -5.16 0.03
CA LEU A 44 4.34 -6.57 0.34
C LEU A 44 5.62 -7.25 -0.17
N GLY A 45 6.39 -7.83 0.74
CA GLY A 45 7.62 -8.55 0.46
C GLY A 45 7.92 -9.57 1.57
N LYS A 46 8.81 -10.54 1.29
CA LYS A 46 9.13 -11.67 2.17
C LYS A 46 9.86 -11.25 3.44
N ASN A 47 10.93 -10.48 3.29
CA ASN A 47 11.92 -10.25 4.34
C ASN A 47 11.65 -8.97 5.16
N GLY A 48 10.44 -8.40 5.06
CA GLY A 48 10.11 -7.17 5.77
C GLY A 48 8.67 -6.70 5.57
N GLY A 49 8.36 -5.51 6.09
CA GLY A 49 7.06 -4.88 5.93
C GLY A 49 5.91 -5.57 6.68
N ALA A 50 4.70 -5.36 6.16
CA ALA A 50 3.47 -5.78 6.84
C ALA A 50 3.32 -7.32 6.91
N LEU A 51 3.57 -8.04 5.82
CA LEU A 51 3.38 -9.50 5.78
C LEU A 51 4.33 -10.23 6.73
N ALA A 52 5.60 -9.84 6.80
CA ALA A 52 6.56 -10.44 7.72
C ALA A 52 6.12 -10.34 9.19
N LYS A 53 5.40 -9.27 9.56
CA LYS A 53 4.84 -9.09 10.90
C LYS A 53 3.53 -9.87 11.11
N MET A 54 2.75 -10.08 10.05
CA MET A 54 1.46 -10.78 10.13
C MET A 54 1.63 -12.31 10.14
N ILE A 55 2.52 -12.86 9.32
CA ILE A 55 2.72 -14.31 9.15
C ILE A 55 2.89 -15.08 10.48
N PRO A 56 3.67 -14.61 11.47
CA PRO A 56 3.80 -15.31 12.74
C PRO A 56 2.47 -15.52 13.47
N ALA A 57 1.58 -14.51 13.50
CA ALA A 57 0.27 -14.64 14.13
C ALA A 57 -0.61 -15.69 13.43
N PHE A 58 -0.57 -15.75 12.09
CA PHE A 58 -1.27 -16.82 11.34
C PHE A 58 -0.69 -18.20 11.62
N LYS A 59 0.64 -18.32 11.67
CA LYS A 59 1.32 -19.60 12.02
C LYS A 59 0.93 -20.08 13.42
N MET A 60 0.66 -19.16 14.35
CA MET A 60 0.17 -19.46 15.71
C MET A 60 -1.36 -19.63 15.80
N PHE A 61 -2.07 -19.67 14.68
CA PHE A 61 -3.53 -19.84 14.60
C PHE A 61 -4.34 -18.66 15.20
N VAL A 62 -3.71 -17.51 15.45
CA VAL A 62 -4.36 -16.30 15.96
C VAL A 62 -4.46 -15.19 14.91
N GLY A 63 -4.35 -15.56 13.64
CA GLY A 63 -4.45 -14.63 12.51
C GLY A 63 -5.87 -14.16 12.24
N GLY A 64 -5.99 -12.94 11.75
CA GLY A 64 -7.27 -12.35 11.37
C GLY A 64 -7.14 -10.92 10.86
N SER A 65 -8.27 -10.27 10.63
CA SER A 65 -8.32 -8.89 10.18
C SER A 65 -8.01 -7.91 11.31
N MET A 66 -7.56 -6.71 10.96
CA MET A 66 -7.43 -5.59 11.89
C MET A 66 -8.70 -4.74 11.88
N GLY A 67 -9.12 -4.28 13.06
CA GLY A 67 -10.32 -3.46 13.24
C GLY A 67 -11.56 -4.13 12.65
N SER A 68 -12.33 -3.39 11.85
CA SER A 68 -13.52 -3.90 11.16
C SER A 68 -13.20 -4.83 9.97
N GLY A 69 -11.97 -4.80 9.47
CA GLY A 69 -11.57 -5.46 8.24
C GLY A 69 -12.19 -4.89 6.96
N ASN A 70 -13.06 -3.87 7.08
CA ASN A 70 -13.74 -3.25 5.94
C ASN A 70 -12.95 -2.12 5.30
N GLN A 71 -11.92 -1.61 6.00
CA GLN A 71 -11.06 -0.57 5.48
C GLN A 71 -10.33 -1.03 4.23
N TRP A 72 -10.19 -0.12 3.27
CA TRP A 72 -9.39 -0.33 2.08
C TRP A 72 -7.91 -0.27 2.43
N PHE A 73 -7.17 -1.20 1.89
CA PHE A 73 -5.75 -1.41 2.13
C PHE A 73 -4.99 -1.14 0.83
N PRO A 74 -4.37 0.04 0.67
CA PRO A 74 -3.51 0.31 -0.48
C PRO A 74 -2.21 -0.49 -0.32
N TRP A 75 -1.90 -1.32 -1.30
CA TRP A 75 -0.76 -2.23 -1.26
C TRP A 75 -0.08 -2.32 -2.63
N ILE A 76 1.18 -2.74 -2.64
CA ILE A 76 1.94 -3.05 -3.85
C ILE A 76 2.92 -4.19 -3.55
N HIS A 77 3.15 -5.11 -4.51
CA HIS A 77 4.21 -6.10 -4.41
C HIS A 77 5.58 -5.42 -4.59
N LEU A 78 6.61 -5.91 -3.91
CA LEU A 78 7.95 -5.33 -3.96
C LEU A 78 8.52 -5.31 -5.40
N ASP A 79 8.31 -6.38 -6.17
CA ASP A 79 8.80 -6.45 -7.56
C ASP A 79 8.10 -5.42 -8.46
N ASP A 80 6.77 -5.25 -8.30
CA ASP A 80 6.01 -4.24 -9.03
C ASP A 80 6.46 -2.82 -8.65
N LEU A 81 6.78 -2.60 -7.37
CA LEU A 81 7.33 -1.32 -6.92
C LEU A 81 8.66 -1.04 -7.61
N MET A 82 9.58 -2.00 -7.62
CA MET A 82 10.88 -1.83 -8.27
C MET A 82 10.76 -1.67 -9.77
N ALA A 83 9.85 -2.43 -10.40
CA ALA A 83 9.56 -2.30 -11.82
C ALA A 83 8.96 -0.92 -12.17
N ALA A 84 8.05 -0.39 -11.33
CA ALA A 84 7.46 0.94 -11.52
C ALA A 84 8.50 2.06 -11.34
N VAL A 85 9.42 1.94 -10.38
CA VAL A 85 10.54 2.89 -10.24
C VAL A 85 11.40 2.90 -11.51
N ARG A 86 11.79 1.72 -12.01
CA ARG A 86 12.56 1.61 -13.24
C ARG A 86 11.79 2.19 -14.44
N PHE A 87 10.50 1.86 -14.54
CA PHE A 87 9.63 2.39 -15.60
C PHE A 87 9.66 3.93 -15.64
N ILE A 88 9.55 4.61 -14.48
CA ILE A 88 9.60 6.06 -14.40
C ILE A 88 10.98 6.61 -14.83
N ILE A 89 12.08 5.91 -14.50
CA ILE A 89 13.42 6.33 -14.91
C ILE A 89 13.54 6.27 -16.42
N ASP A 90 13.03 5.21 -17.05
CA ASP A 90 13.13 4.95 -18.49
C ASP A 90 12.16 5.83 -19.32
N HIS A 91 11.03 6.31 -18.73
CA HIS A 91 10.00 7.12 -19.39
C HIS A 91 10.06 8.57 -18.92
N GLN A 92 10.71 9.41 -19.74
CA GLN A 92 10.98 10.82 -19.40
C GLN A 92 9.72 11.72 -19.38
N ASP A 93 8.62 11.28 -19.98
CA ASP A 93 7.31 11.92 -19.99
C ASP A 93 6.51 11.71 -18.70
N VAL A 94 6.91 10.74 -17.86
CA VAL A 94 6.26 10.46 -16.58
C VAL A 94 6.77 11.40 -15.51
N SER A 95 5.91 12.25 -14.93
CA SER A 95 6.26 13.23 -13.90
C SER A 95 5.08 13.55 -12.97
N GLY A 96 5.34 14.33 -11.91
CA GLY A 96 4.34 14.70 -10.91
C GLY A 96 4.01 13.58 -9.91
N PRO A 97 2.88 13.68 -9.19
CA PRO A 97 2.48 12.67 -8.21
C PRO A 97 2.03 11.37 -8.87
N LEU A 98 2.47 10.24 -8.32
CA LEU A 98 2.21 8.89 -8.81
C LEU A 98 1.87 7.97 -7.64
N ASN A 99 0.71 7.31 -7.69
CA ASN A 99 0.32 6.33 -6.70
C ASN A 99 1.01 4.99 -6.98
N PHE A 100 1.85 4.56 -6.06
CA PHE A 100 2.52 3.26 -6.09
C PHE A 100 1.71 2.24 -5.30
N CYS A 101 0.62 1.79 -5.89
CA CYS A 101 -0.26 0.76 -5.35
C CYS A 101 -0.73 -0.17 -6.47
N ALA A 102 -1.19 -1.37 -6.10
CA ALA A 102 -1.75 -2.33 -7.06
C ALA A 102 -3.06 -1.79 -7.67
N PRO A 103 -3.36 -2.16 -8.93
CA PRO A 103 -4.53 -1.65 -9.65
C PRO A 103 -5.86 -2.16 -9.08
N ASN A 104 -5.86 -3.31 -8.40
CA ASN A 104 -7.04 -3.90 -7.78
C ASN A 104 -7.02 -3.69 -6.26
N PRO A 105 -7.69 -2.62 -5.74
CA PRO A 105 -7.73 -2.37 -4.31
C PRO A 105 -8.33 -3.55 -3.53
N ALA A 106 -7.75 -3.87 -2.37
CA ALA A 106 -8.24 -4.92 -1.48
C ALA A 106 -8.72 -4.35 -0.15
N ARG A 107 -9.67 -5.04 0.50
CA ARG A 107 -10.03 -4.77 1.90
C ARG A 107 -9.16 -5.56 2.84
N TYR A 108 -8.96 -5.06 4.05
CA TYR A 108 -8.11 -5.73 5.04
C TYR A 108 -8.59 -7.16 5.35
N ARG A 109 -9.91 -7.39 5.43
CA ARG A 109 -10.48 -8.75 5.58
C ARG A 109 -10.13 -9.68 4.42
N GLN A 110 -10.02 -9.15 3.20
CA GLN A 110 -9.64 -9.93 2.01
C GLN A 110 -8.16 -10.32 2.09
N LEU A 111 -7.27 -9.37 2.47
CA LEU A 111 -5.86 -9.65 2.75
C LEU A 111 -5.72 -10.76 3.79
N ALA A 112 -6.39 -10.62 4.94
CA ALA A 112 -6.32 -11.59 6.04
C ALA A 112 -6.82 -12.98 5.63
N LYS A 113 -7.98 -13.04 4.95
CA LYS A 113 -8.55 -14.29 4.43
C LYS A 113 -7.59 -14.97 3.46
N THR A 114 -7.08 -14.22 2.47
CA THR A 114 -6.16 -14.76 1.46
C THR A 114 -4.85 -15.23 2.09
N LEU A 115 -4.30 -14.49 3.05
CA LEU A 115 -3.09 -14.92 3.78
C LEU A 115 -3.33 -16.22 4.56
N GLY A 116 -4.48 -16.35 5.22
CA GLY A 116 -4.87 -17.60 5.88
C GLY A 116 -4.98 -18.76 4.91
N GLU A 117 -5.64 -18.58 3.77
CA GLU A 117 -5.79 -19.60 2.72
C GLU A 117 -4.41 -20.06 2.18
N VAL A 118 -3.53 -19.12 1.85
CA VAL A 118 -2.19 -19.42 1.31
C VAL A 118 -1.31 -20.14 2.32
N LEU A 119 -1.41 -19.77 3.60
CA LEU A 119 -0.65 -20.41 4.68
C LEU A 119 -1.28 -21.74 5.18
N GLY A 120 -2.50 -22.09 4.73
CA GLY A 120 -3.27 -23.19 5.29
C GLY A 120 -3.61 -22.98 6.77
N ARG A 121 -3.91 -21.75 7.16
CA ARG A 121 -4.20 -21.35 8.54
C ARG A 121 -5.53 -20.58 8.63
N PRO A 122 -6.27 -20.71 9.75
CA PRO A 122 -7.49 -19.97 9.95
C PRO A 122 -7.22 -18.46 10.06
N SER A 123 -8.21 -17.65 9.67
CA SER A 123 -8.16 -16.18 9.71
C SER A 123 -9.40 -15.58 10.37
N PHE A 124 -9.80 -16.11 11.53
CA PHE A 124 -11.04 -15.76 12.20
C PHE A 124 -10.89 -14.87 13.44
N MET A 125 -9.67 -14.61 13.90
CA MET A 125 -9.43 -13.84 15.12
C MET A 125 -9.09 -12.37 14.78
N PRO A 126 -10.09 -11.46 14.74
CA PRO A 126 -9.82 -10.07 14.45
C PRO A 126 -9.07 -9.39 15.59
N ALA A 127 -8.09 -8.54 15.29
CA ALA A 127 -7.48 -7.65 16.27
C ALA A 127 -8.37 -6.41 16.43
N PRO A 128 -9.05 -6.22 17.59
CA PRO A 128 -9.92 -5.06 17.80
C PRO A 128 -9.14 -3.74 17.71
N ALA A 129 -9.79 -2.68 17.23
CA ALA A 129 -9.14 -1.38 17.02
C ALA A 129 -8.50 -0.82 18.30
N PHE A 130 -9.13 -1.03 19.47
CA PHE A 130 -8.58 -0.56 20.75
C PHE A 130 -7.26 -1.26 21.12
N MET A 131 -7.11 -2.55 20.80
CA MET A 131 -5.84 -3.27 21.03
C MET A 131 -4.73 -2.78 20.11
N ILE A 132 -5.06 -2.43 18.86
CA ILE A 132 -4.10 -1.87 17.90
C ILE A 132 -3.61 -0.51 18.42
N ARG A 133 -4.52 0.36 18.87
CA ARG A 133 -4.17 1.65 19.48
C ARG A 133 -3.37 1.50 20.76
N LEU A 134 -3.71 0.53 21.60
CA LEU A 134 -2.97 0.28 22.85
C LEU A 134 -1.52 -0.19 22.57
N ALA A 135 -1.33 -1.03 21.56
CA ALA A 135 -0.02 -1.58 21.20
C ALA A 135 0.86 -0.61 20.40
N MET A 136 0.25 0.25 19.56
CA MET A 136 0.95 1.09 18.59
C MET A 136 0.76 2.60 18.81
N GLY A 137 -0.02 3.00 19.81
CA GLY A 137 -0.37 4.39 20.06
C GLY A 137 -1.10 5.02 18.87
N GLU A 138 -0.84 6.29 18.61
CA GLU A 138 -1.41 7.05 17.48
C GLU A 138 -1.05 6.45 16.12
N PHE A 139 0.09 5.77 16.01
CA PHE A 139 0.49 5.08 14.79
C PHE A 139 -0.47 3.95 14.39
N GLY A 140 -1.22 3.40 15.35
CA GLY A 140 -2.27 2.42 15.12
C GLY A 140 -3.38 2.92 14.18
N ASP A 141 -3.66 4.22 14.17
CA ASP A 141 -4.71 4.81 13.34
C ASP A 141 -4.35 4.76 11.83
N VAL A 142 -3.08 4.73 11.49
CA VAL A 142 -2.61 4.54 10.10
C VAL A 142 -3.08 3.18 9.56
N PHE A 143 -3.08 2.13 10.39
CA PHE A 143 -3.57 0.79 10.00
C PHE A 143 -5.10 0.68 9.98
N LEU A 144 -5.77 1.57 10.69
CA LEU A 144 -7.23 1.65 10.73
C LEU A 144 -7.80 2.58 9.65
N ALA A 145 -6.95 3.41 9.05
CA ALA A 145 -7.33 4.29 7.94
C ALA A 145 -7.82 3.48 6.73
N SER A 146 -8.69 4.10 5.94
CA SER A 146 -9.28 3.46 4.78
C SER A 146 -9.02 4.32 3.54
N GLN A 147 -8.15 3.85 2.66
CA GLN A 147 -7.79 4.56 1.43
C GLN A 147 -7.92 3.62 0.22
N ARG A 148 -8.96 3.86 -0.59
CA ARG A 148 -9.16 3.12 -1.84
C ARG A 148 -8.39 3.79 -2.97
N THR A 149 -7.08 3.61 -2.96
CA THR A 149 -6.16 4.24 -3.92
C THR A 149 -5.98 3.37 -5.15
N ILE A 150 -5.86 3.98 -6.32
CA ILE A 150 -5.52 3.33 -7.60
C ILE A 150 -4.35 4.05 -8.27
N PRO A 151 -3.52 3.35 -9.06
CA PRO A 151 -2.36 3.91 -9.76
C PRO A 151 -2.78 4.45 -11.13
N ASP A 152 -3.68 5.43 -11.17
CA ASP A 152 -4.33 5.90 -12.40
C ASP A 152 -3.31 6.40 -13.44
N ARG A 153 -2.28 7.15 -13.00
CA ARG A 153 -1.25 7.68 -13.90
C ARG A 153 -0.31 6.61 -14.41
N LEU A 154 0.16 5.66 -13.58
CA LEU A 154 0.99 4.55 -14.04
C LEU A 154 0.27 3.72 -15.10
N LEU A 155 -1.02 3.43 -14.90
CA LEU A 155 -1.84 2.71 -15.87
C LEU A 155 -2.01 3.49 -17.18
N LYS A 156 -2.24 4.80 -17.12
CA LYS A 156 -2.37 5.67 -18.30
C LYS A 156 -1.08 5.75 -19.14
N HIS A 157 0.08 5.65 -18.48
CA HIS A 157 1.39 5.58 -19.15
C HIS A 157 1.75 4.17 -19.63
N GLY A 158 0.85 3.19 -19.47
CA GLY A 158 1.04 1.83 -19.98
C GLY A 158 1.84 0.90 -19.08
N PHE A 159 2.06 1.25 -17.79
CA PHE A 159 2.69 0.34 -16.84
C PHE A 159 1.83 -0.90 -16.60
N SER A 160 2.44 -2.09 -16.68
CA SER A 160 1.79 -3.38 -16.44
C SER A 160 2.29 -4.00 -15.15
N PHE A 161 1.37 -4.31 -14.25
CA PHE A 161 1.65 -4.96 -12.97
C PHE A 161 1.80 -6.48 -13.16
N GLN A 162 2.82 -7.08 -12.55
CA GLN A 162 2.99 -8.53 -12.47
C GLN A 162 2.02 -9.15 -11.45
N TYR A 163 1.77 -8.45 -10.36
CA TYR A 163 0.86 -8.87 -9.29
C TYR A 163 -0.31 -7.90 -9.12
N PRO A 164 -1.30 -7.93 -10.05
CA PRO A 164 -2.38 -6.94 -10.04
C PRO A 164 -3.40 -7.18 -8.93
N ASP A 165 -3.47 -8.36 -8.34
CA ASP A 165 -4.41 -8.74 -7.29
C ASP A 165 -3.72 -9.32 -6.05
N ILE A 166 -4.39 -9.17 -4.90
CA ILE A 166 -3.82 -9.50 -3.59
C ILE A 166 -3.48 -10.99 -3.45
N LYS A 167 -4.16 -11.87 -4.18
CA LYS A 167 -3.93 -13.31 -4.09
C LYS A 167 -2.61 -13.68 -4.74
N SER A 168 -2.38 -13.23 -5.98
CA SER A 168 -1.14 -13.48 -6.70
C SER A 168 0.07 -12.93 -5.93
N ALA A 169 -0.07 -11.71 -5.37
CA ALA A 169 0.99 -11.09 -4.57
C ALA A 169 1.33 -11.89 -3.31
N ILE A 170 0.31 -12.31 -2.52
CA ILE A 170 0.56 -13.09 -1.30
C ILE A 170 1.16 -14.46 -1.63
N GLN A 171 0.68 -15.12 -2.68
CA GLN A 171 1.24 -16.41 -3.11
C GLN A 171 2.72 -16.29 -3.47
N ALA A 172 3.10 -15.24 -4.21
CA ALA A 172 4.51 -15.00 -4.54
C ALA A 172 5.35 -14.80 -3.29
N VAL A 173 4.95 -13.88 -2.38
CA VAL A 173 5.70 -13.59 -1.15
C VAL A 173 5.86 -14.80 -0.24
N VAL A 174 4.87 -15.69 -0.17
CA VAL A 174 4.93 -16.89 0.70
C VAL A 174 5.73 -18.01 0.06
N ALA A 175 5.76 -18.13 -1.28
CA ALA A 175 6.50 -19.14 -2.02
C ALA A 175 8.01 -18.87 -2.07
N GLU A 176 8.43 -17.61 -2.01
CA GLU A 176 9.84 -17.22 -1.89
C GLU A 176 10.45 -17.69 -0.55
#